data_d41418a60df8361ec44c4c4c7fb9de09
#
_entry.id   d41418a60df8361ec44c4c4c7fb9de09
#
_cell.length_a   1.000
_cell.length_b   1.000
_cell.length_c   1.000
_cell.angle_alpha   90.00
_cell.angle_beta   90.00
_cell.angle_gamma   90.00
#
_symmetry.space_group_name_H-M   'P 1'
#
loop_
_entity.id
_entity.type
_entity.pdbx_description
1 polymer ?
#
loop_
_entity_poly.entity_id
_entity_poly.type
_entity_poly.pdbx_seq_one_letter_code
_entity_poly.pdbx_strand_id
1 'polypeptide(L)'
;MIVQFFRYGNGLSKGPLDYLLGKDRDRDYAKVLQGDVSEVSGLIDTSPYAKKYTSGCLSFYEHDLSDQDKQKIMQDFEQALFPGMDQSQYRVLWIEHQDKLNEETGERRLELNFLIPNVEILTGQRLQPYYDKADRSRIDLFKKITNYEYQLHDADDPLYRQAVTTAKNLPKTVNEIKETLDIEATRAVESGLITDRQSMKKWLLDLGLEVTRETKKSLSIKNPNDDEKARPIRLTGAIYEQDFRLTETSQQLTIAASERYRREAEQRNQSDIQRYA
;
A
#
# COMPACT_ATOMS: atom_id res chain seq x y z
N MET A 1 3.81 -6.75 4.93
CA MET A 1 2.87 -5.69 5.37
C MET A 1 3.06 -4.43 4.55
N ILE A 2 1.98 -3.67 4.28
CA ILE A 2 1.98 -2.36 3.60
C ILE A 2 1.30 -1.34 4.51
N VAL A 3 1.83 -0.11 4.59
CA VAL A 3 1.21 1.01 5.33
C VAL A 3 0.52 1.93 4.35
N GLN A 4 -0.76 2.22 4.59
CA GLN A 4 -1.55 3.11 3.74
C GLN A 4 -2.27 4.17 4.57
N PHE A 5 -2.09 5.45 4.20
CA PHE A 5 -2.85 6.57 4.74
C PHE A 5 -3.97 6.97 3.77
N PHE A 6 -5.18 7.15 4.29
CA PHE A 6 -6.31 7.56 3.47
C PHE A 6 -6.31 9.10 3.31
N ARG A 7 -6.71 9.55 2.13
CA ARG A 7 -6.69 10.99 1.80
C ARG A 7 -7.73 11.81 2.57
N TYR A 8 -8.83 11.18 2.95
CA TYR A 8 -9.93 11.84 3.65
C TYR A 8 -9.60 12.06 5.14
N GLY A 9 -10.03 13.18 5.68
CA GLY A 9 -9.80 13.54 7.08
C GLY A 9 -10.69 14.69 7.52
N ASN A 10 -11.57 15.15 6.63
CA ASN A 10 -12.52 16.22 6.87
C ASN A 10 -13.89 15.64 7.22
N GLY A 11 -14.74 16.44 7.88
CA GLY A 11 -16.10 16.03 8.23
C GLY A 11 -16.20 15.34 9.59
N LEU A 12 -17.37 14.77 9.85
CA LEU A 12 -17.71 14.14 11.12
C LEU A 12 -17.22 12.69 11.19
N SER A 13 -17.10 12.19 12.40
CA SER A 13 -16.69 10.82 12.74
C SER A 13 -17.58 9.73 12.15
N LYS A 14 -18.86 10.07 11.88
CA LYS A 14 -19.83 9.13 11.33
C LYS A 14 -19.33 8.43 10.07
N GLY A 15 -18.74 9.16 9.11
CA GLY A 15 -18.26 8.60 7.85
C GLY A 15 -17.21 7.51 8.02
N PRO A 16 -16.04 7.79 8.62
CA PRO A 16 -15.02 6.78 8.86
C PRO A 16 -15.49 5.67 9.80
N LEU A 17 -16.30 5.94 10.81
CA LEU A 17 -16.81 4.91 11.70
C LEU A 17 -17.85 3.99 11.02
N ASP A 18 -18.71 4.50 10.15
CA ASP A 18 -19.64 3.68 9.36
C ASP A 18 -18.88 2.76 8.39
N TYR A 19 -17.76 3.23 7.85
CA TYR A 19 -16.88 2.41 7.01
C TYR A 19 -16.20 1.31 7.84
N LEU A 20 -15.66 1.64 9.00
CA LEU A 20 -14.85 0.74 9.82
C LEU A 20 -15.69 -0.29 10.58
N LEU A 21 -16.83 0.10 11.13
CA LEU A 21 -17.63 -0.73 12.04
C LEU A 21 -19.04 -1.04 11.53
N GLY A 22 -19.41 -0.56 10.34
CA GLY A 22 -20.80 -0.64 9.86
C GLY A 22 -21.67 0.47 10.41
N LYS A 23 -22.82 0.72 9.77
CA LYS A 23 -23.78 1.75 10.21
C LYS A 23 -24.33 1.49 11.60
N ASP A 24 -24.56 0.21 11.92
CA ASP A 24 -25.10 -0.26 13.19
C ASP A 24 -24.01 -0.73 14.17
N ARG A 25 -22.74 -0.53 13.79
CA ARG A 25 -21.54 -0.92 14.57
C ARG A 25 -21.39 -2.44 14.79
N ASP A 26 -21.90 -3.23 13.88
CA ASP A 26 -21.87 -4.71 13.90
C ASP A 26 -21.36 -5.29 12.57
N ARG A 27 -20.41 -4.62 11.92
CA ARG A 27 -19.81 -5.10 10.68
C ARG A 27 -19.15 -6.46 10.87
N ASP A 28 -19.53 -7.43 10.03
CA ASP A 28 -18.93 -8.75 10.00
C ASP A 28 -17.41 -8.64 9.82
N TYR A 29 -16.66 -9.47 10.54
CA TYR A 29 -15.19 -9.51 10.50
C TYR A 29 -14.49 -8.22 10.87
N ALA A 30 -15.16 -7.32 11.59
CA ALA A 30 -14.58 -6.13 12.19
C ALA A 30 -14.55 -6.26 13.71
N LYS A 31 -13.39 -5.98 14.32
CA LYS A 31 -13.18 -6.07 15.78
C LYS A 31 -12.40 -4.87 16.26
N VAL A 32 -12.91 -4.16 17.26
CA VAL A 32 -12.14 -3.11 17.95
C VAL A 32 -11.06 -3.78 18.78
N LEU A 33 -9.80 -3.44 18.52
CA LEU A 33 -8.65 -3.97 19.25
C LEU A 33 -8.19 -3.02 20.36
N GLN A 34 -8.25 -1.70 20.13
CA GLN A 34 -7.79 -0.66 21.05
C GLN A 34 -8.55 0.64 20.84
N GLY A 35 -8.73 1.41 21.90
CA GLY A 35 -9.37 2.72 21.91
C GLY A 35 -10.88 2.65 22.21
N ASP A 36 -11.45 3.82 22.52
CA ASP A 36 -12.87 4.00 22.74
C ASP A 36 -13.53 4.74 21.59
N VAL A 37 -14.55 4.11 20.99
CA VAL A 37 -15.26 4.64 19.81
C VAL A 37 -15.95 5.96 20.12
N SER A 38 -16.54 6.10 21.32
CA SER A 38 -17.28 7.30 21.72
C SER A 38 -16.33 8.46 22.00
N GLU A 39 -15.19 8.20 22.66
CA GLU A 39 -14.15 9.19 22.90
C GLU A 39 -13.59 9.73 21.58
N VAL A 40 -13.17 8.82 20.68
CA VAL A 40 -12.63 9.21 19.37
C VAL A 40 -13.66 9.94 18.52
N SER A 41 -14.92 9.51 18.54
CA SER A 41 -16.02 10.20 17.87
C SER A 41 -16.20 11.61 18.40
N GLY A 42 -16.26 11.78 19.73
CA GLY A 42 -16.41 13.09 20.37
C GLY A 42 -15.26 14.04 20.01
N LEU A 43 -14.02 13.58 20.06
CA LEU A 43 -12.84 14.38 19.71
C LEU A 43 -12.86 14.83 18.25
N ILE A 44 -13.27 13.96 17.32
CA ILE A 44 -13.38 14.32 15.90
C ILE A 44 -14.52 15.33 15.68
N ASP A 45 -15.69 15.09 16.25
CA ASP A 45 -16.89 15.86 15.98
C ASP A 45 -16.80 17.29 16.57
N THR A 46 -16.17 17.44 17.73
CA THR A 46 -15.93 18.72 18.38
C THR A 46 -14.68 19.46 17.88
N SER A 47 -13.83 18.81 17.08
CA SER A 47 -12.61 19.42 16.57
C SER A 47 -12.90 20.67 15.73
N PRO A 48 -12.24 21.82 16.01
CA PRO A 48 -12.42 23.05 15.24
C PRO A 48 -11.62 23.07 13.93
N TYR A 49 -10.77 22.06 13.71
CA TYR A 49 -9.85 22.04 12.58
C TYR A 49 -10.50 21.50 11.30
N ALA A 50 -10.07 22.00 10.14
CA ALA A 50 -10.58 21.55 8.84
C ALA A 50 -10.30 20.06 8.59
N LYS A 51 -9.06 19.60 8.87
CA LYS A 51 -8.72 18.17 8.87
C LYS A 51 -8.85 17.66 10.30
N LYS A 52 -9.94 16.96 10.57
CA LYS A 52 -10.35 16.54 11.92
C LYS A 52 -9.73 15.22 12.36
N TYR A 53 -9.38 14.37 11.42
CA TYR A 53 -8.81 13.06 11.70
C TYR A 53 -7.80 12.62 10.64
N THR A 54 -6.97 11.67 11.02
CA THR A 54 -6.10 10.90 10.12
C THR A 54 -6.51 9.43 10.21
N SER A 55 -6.63 8.76 9.08
CA SER A 55 -6.98 7.34 9.01
C SER A 55 -6.16 6.60 7.99
N GLY A 56 -6.08 5.30 8.15
CA GLY A 56 -5.34 4.42 7.27
C GLY A 56 -5.40 2.98 7.73
N CYS A 57 -4.56 2.14 7.15
CA CYS A 57 -4.44 0.74 7.56
C CYS A 57 -3.02 0.21 7.41
N LEU A 58 -2.69 -0.77 8.23
CA LEU A 58 -1.61 -1.73 8.01
C LEU A 58 -2.25 -2.94 7.35
N SER A 59 -1.91 -3.21 6.10
CA SER A 59 -2.48 -4.31 5.31
C SER A 59 -1.47 -5.43 5.19
N PHE A 60 -1.87 -6.64 5.57
CA PHE A 60 -1.02 -7.82 5.60
C PHE A 60 -1.37 -8.75 4.43
N TYR A 61 -0.41 -9.51 3.98
CA TYR A 61 -0.62 -10.63 3.07
C TYR A 61 -1.14 -11.85 3.86
N GLU A 62 -0.69 -11.95 5.09
CA GLU A 62 -1.00 -12.99 6.06
C GLU A 62 -2.47 -12.97 6.44
N HIS A 63 -3.02 -14.17 6.71
CA HIS A 63 -4.39 -14.34 7.16
C HIS A 63 -4.61 -13.74 8.56
N ASP A 64 -3.69 -13.99 9.48
CA ASP A 64 -3.75 -13.53 10.87
C ASP A 64 -2.35 -13.46 11.49
N LEU A 65 -2.26 -12.79 12.62
CA LEU A 65 -1.09 -12.73 13.49
C LEU A 65 -1.54 -13.00 14.93
N SER A 66 -0.59 -13.36 15.81
CA SER A 66 -0.91 -13.48 17.23
C SER A 66 -1.39 -12.13 17.80
N ASP A 67 -2.30 -12.15 18.78
CA ASP A 67 -2.78 -10.93 19.43
C ASP A 67 -1.62 -10.12 20.04
N GLN A 68 -0.56 -10.79 20.52
CA GLN A 68 0.63 -10.15 21.03
C GLN A 68 1.40 -9.41 19.94
N ASP A 69 1.58 -10.02 18.78
CA ASP A 69 2.27 -9.39 17.63
C ASP A 69 1.46 -8.21 17.10
N LYS A 70 0.13 -8.35 16.97
CA LYS A 70 -0.75 -7.23 16.59
C LYS A 70 -0.58 -6.05 17.54
N GLN A 71 -0.64 -6.30 18.87
CA GLN A 71 -0.46 -5.24 19.86
C GLN A 71 0.91 -4.56 19.75
N LYS A 72 1.97 -5.35 19.60
CA LYS A 72 3.32 -4.81 19.47
C LYS A 72 3.49 -3.97 18.20
N ILE A 73 3.00 -4.46 17.06
CA ILE A 73 3.04 -3.73 15.79
C ILE A 73 2.24 -2.41 15.88
N MET A 74 1.06 -2.42 16.51
CA MET A 74 0.28 -1.20 16.72
C MET A 74 1.03 -0.19 17.59
N GLN A 75 1.64 -0.63 18.70
CA GLN A 75 2.44 0.23 19.58
C GLN A 75 3.65 0.83 18.86
N ASP A 76 4.40 0.02 18.10
CA ASP A 76 5.56 0.47 17.35
C ASP A 76 5.17 1.44 16.23
N PHE A 77 4.01 1.24 15.60
CA PHE A 77 3.47 2.19 14.65
C PHE A 77 3.07 3.52 15.31
N GLU A 78 2.45 3.48 16.48
CA GLU A 78 2.15 4.71 17.25
C GLU A 78 3.42 5.46 17.61
N GLN A 79 4.48 4.78 18.05
CA GLN A 79 5.78 5.41 18.30
C GLN A 79 6.39 6.02 17.03
N ALA A 80 6.22 5.34 15.90
CA ALA A 80 6.64 5.87 14.61
C ALA A 80 5.85 7.13 14.19
N LEU A 81 4.57 7.23 14.54
CA LEU A 81 3.74 8.39 14.24
C LEU A 81 3.99 9.57 15.21
N PHE A 82 4.23 9.27 16.46
CA PHE A 82 4.27 10.23 17.57
C PHE A 82 5.61 10.23 18.31
N PRO A 83 6.76 10.44 17.61
CA PRO A 83 8.05 10.41 18.26
C PRO A 83 8.13 11.44 19.39
N GLY A 84 8.47 10.98 20.59
CA GLY A 84 8.60 11.83 21.77
C GLY A 84 7.29 12.27 22.43
N MET A 85 6.14 11.80 21.98
CA MET A 85 4.83 12.04 22.63
C MET A 85 4.48 10.92 23.59
N ASP A 86 3.87 11.28 24.73
CA ASP A 86 3.27 10.32 25.65
C ASP A 86 1.88 9.87 25.17
N GLN A 87 1.49 8.63 25.47
CA GLN A 87 0.17 8.09 25.07
C GLN A 87 -1.02 8.88 25.63
N SER A 88 -0.83 9.64 26.72
CA SER A 88 -1.86 10.54 27.24
C SER A 88 -2.20 11.71 26.30
N GLN A 89 -1.29 12.06 25.37
CA GLN A 89 -1.40 13.21 24.49
C GLN A 89 -2.20 12.96 23.22
N TYR A 90 -2.45 11.71 22.85
CA TYR A 90 -3.19 11.35 21.63
C TYR A 90 -4.14 10.18 21.85
N ARG A 91 -5.03 9.94 20.89
CA ARG A 91 -5.91 8.76 20.86
C ARG A 91 -5.85 8.10 19.50
N VAL A 92 -5.83 6.76 19.53
CA VAL A 92 -5.92 5.93 18.33
C VAL A 92 -7.00 4.88 18.56
N LEU A 93 -7.92 4.79 17.62
CA LEU A 93 -8.88 3.69 17.54
C LEU A 93 -8.34 2.68 16.54
N TRP A 94 -8.07 1.46 16.99
CA TRP A 94 -7.63 0.36 16.17
C TRP A 94 -8.75 -0.65 15.94
N ILE A 95 -8.97 -0.97 14.66
CA ILE A 95 -10.00 -1.93 14.25
C ILE A 95 -9.36 -2.94 13.30
N GLU A 96 -9.47 -4.21 13.68
CA GLU A 96 -9.14 -5.34 12.83
C GLU A 96 -10.23 -5.57 11.80
N HIS A 97 -9.84 -5.82 10.54
CA HIS A 97 -10.71 -6.35 9.50
C HIS A 97 -10.12 -7.62 8.90
N GLN A 98 -10.99 -8.60 8.66
CA GLN A 98 -10.67 -9.84 7.95
C GLN A 98 -11.73 -10.16 6.88
N ASP A 99 -12.35 -9.15 6.28
CA ASP A 99 -13.41 -9.30 5.28
C ASP A 99 -12.90 -9.36 3.83
N LYS A 100 -11.63 -9.02 3.59
CA LYS A 100 -11.03 -9.10 2.26
C LYS A 100 -10.36 -10.45 2.03
N LEU A 101 -10.50 -10.98 0.81
CA LEU A 101 -9.82 -12.19 0.38
C LEU A 101 -8.48 -11.82 -0.30
N ASN A 102 -7.49 -12.65 -0.06
CA ASN A 102 -6.28 -12.69 -0.84
C ASN A 102 -6.60 -13.38 -2.17
N GLU A 103 -6.38 -12.71 -3.31
CA GLU A 103 -6.73 -13.22 -4.63
C GLU A 103 -5.89 -14.45 -5.04
N GLU A 104 -4.68 -14.60 -4.46
CA GLU A 104 -3.78 -15.71 -4.78
C GLU A 104 -4.09 -16.96 -3.96
N THR A 105 -4.39 -16.80 -2.66
CA THR A 105 -4.61 -17.95 -1.75
C THR A 105 -6.08 -18.26 -1.52
N GLY A 106 -6.98 -17.33 -1.80
CA GLY A 106 -8.41 -17.43 -1.48
C GLY A 106 -8.72 -17.29 0.02
N GLU A 107 -7.70 -17.07 0.86
CA GLU A 107 -7.85 -16.88 2.29
C GLU A 107 -8.17 -15.44 2.63
N ARG A 108 -8.77 -15.21 3.79
CA ARG A 108 -8.97 -13.86 4.32
C ARG A 108 -7.63 -13.27 4.71
N ARG A 109 -7.45 -11.96 4.48
CA ARG A 109 -6.23 -11.25 4.88
C ARG A 109 -6.52 -10.30 6.02
N LEU A 110 -5.52 -10.12 6.88
CA LEU A 110 -5.56 -9.20 8.01
C LEU A 110 -5.37 -7.74 7.54
N GLU A 111 -6.22 -6.85 8.05
CA GLU A 111 -6.00 -5.40 8.00
C GLU A 111 -6.19 -4.81 9.40
N LEU A 112 -5.18 -4.09 9.89
CA LEU A 112 -5.27 -3.28 11.12
C LEU A 112 -5.54 -1.84 10.72
N ASN A 113 -6.78 -1.41 10.85
CA ASN A 113 -7.21 -0.06 10.51
C ASN A 113 -7.05 0.87 11.70
N PHE A 114 -6.62 2.10 11.46
CA PHE A 114 -6.49 3.13 12.48
C PHE A 114 -7.30 4.38 12.17
N LEU A 115 -7.85 4.99 13.20
CA LEU A 115 -8.52 6.29 13.16
C LEU A 115 -8.00 7.16 14.31
N ILE A 116 -7.44 8.32 13.98
CA ILE A 116 -6.73 9.20 14.91
C ILE A 116 -7.35 10.58 14.84
N PRO A 117 -7.94 11.13 15.93
CA PRO A 117 -8.32 12.53 16.00
C PRO A 117 -7.11 13.45 15.84
N ASN A 118 -7.24 14.49 15.01
CA ASN A 118 -6.14 15.43 14.76
C ASN A 118 -6.09 16.55 15.84
N VAL A 119 -6.13 16.13 17.10
CA VAL A 119 -6.07 17.02 18.28
C VAL A 119 -5.15 16.40 19.33
N GLU A 120 -4.27 17.21 19.88
CA GLU A 120 -3.46 16.85 21.04
C GLU A 120 -4.32 17.05 22.30
N ILE A 121 -4.41 16.00 23.13
CA ILE A 121 -5.44 15.90 24.20
C ILE A 121 -5.22 16.89 25.33
N LEU A 122 -3.98 17.12 25.76
CA LEU A 122 -3.68 17.92 26.94
C LEU A 122 -3.80 19.44 26.68
N THR A 123 -3.50 19.85 25.45
CA THR A 123 -3.47 21.27 25.09
C THR A 123 -4.62 21.68 24.18
N GLY A 124 -5.33 20.73 23.57
CA GLY A 124 -6.32 20.96 22.54
C GLY A 124 -5.76 21.51 21.22
N GLN A 125 -4.43 21.54 21.07
CA GLN A 125 -3.79 21.99 19.85
C GLN A 125 -3.95 21.00 18.70
N ARG A 126 -3.77 21.51 17.48
CA ARG A 126 -3.82 20.65 16.29
C ARG A 126 -2.69 19.64 16.30
N LEU A 127 -3.05 18.36 16.23
CA LEU A 127 -2.13 17.27 15.97
C LEU A 127 -2.11 16.94 14.47
N GLN A 128 -0.94 16.65 13.92
CA GLN A 128 -0.80 16.13 12.55
C GLN A 128 0.00 14.84 12.59
N PRO A 129 -0.67 13.68 12.71
CA PRO A 129 0.01 12.39 12.85
C PRO A 129 0.93 12.05 11.70
N TYR A 130 0.57 12.46 10.48
CA TYR A 130 1.34 12.16 9.28
C TYR A 130 1.36 13.30 8.28
N TYR A 131 2.55 13.68 7.82
CA TYR A 131 2.79 14.57 6.69
C TYR A 131 3.77 13.92 5.72
N ASP A 132 3.31 13.51 4.56
CA ASP A 132 4.03 12.67 3.61
C ASP A 132 5.48 13.13 3.32
N LYS A 133 5.69 14.44 3.10
CA LYS A 133 7.03 14.97 2.79
C LYS A 133 8.03 14.84 3.94
N ALA A 134 7.58 14.89 5.18
CA ALA A 134 8.44 14.80 6.36
C ALA A 134 8.54 13.37 6.90
N ASP A 135 7.44 12.62 6.87
CA ASP A 135 7.30 11.39 7.65
C ASP A 135 7.44 10.11 6.83
N ARG A 136 7.38 10.21 5.49
CA ARG A 136 7.45 9.03 4.60
C ARG A 136 8.64 8.14 4.90
N SER A 137 9.82 8.73 5.04
CA SER A 137 11.06 7.96 5.30
C SER A 137 10.97 7.17 6.60
N ARG A 138 10.43 7.77 7.67
CA ARG A 138 10.25 7.14 8.98
C ARG A 138 9.24 5.97 8.90
N ILE A 139 8.12 6.17 8.22
CA ILE A 139 7.10 5.13 8.05
C ILE A 139 7.60 4.00 7.14
N ASP A 140 8.39 4.30 6.11
CA ASP A 140 9.03 3.27 5.27
C ASP A 140 10.04 2.44 6.07
N LEU A 141 10.80 3.06 6.98
CA LEU A 141 11.72 2.34 7.86
C LEU A 141 10.94 1.46 8.85
N PHE A 142 9.89 1.98 9.51
CA PHE A 142 9.01 1.18 10.35
C PHE A 142 8.50 -0.05 9.59
N LYS A 143 7.94 0.14 8.37
CA LYS A 143 7.44 -0.95 7.52
C LYS A 143 8.50 -2.03 7.28
N LYS A 144 9.72 -1.63 6.90
CA LYS A 144 10.82 -2.55 6.59
C LYS A 144 11.28 -3.34 7.81
N ILE A 145 11.45 -2.65 8.94
CA ILE A 145 11.85 -3.28 10.21
C ILE A 145 10.78 -4.29 10.64
N THR A 146 9.52 -3.89 10.65
CA THR A 146 8.40 -4.77 11.02
C THR A 146 8.30 -5.99 10.09
N ASN A 147 8.41 -5.80 8.76
CA ASN A 147 8.38 -6.92 7.81
C ASN A 147 9.49 -7.93 8.08
N TYR A 148 10.68 -7.45 8.43
CA TYR A 148 11.81 -8.32 8.75
C TYR A 148 11.64 -9.04 10.08
N GLU A 149 11.31 -8.32 11.15
CA GLU A 149 11.24 -8.87 12.52
C GLU A 149 10.13 -9.91 12.69
N TYR A 150 8.99 -9.69 12.05
CA TYR A 150 7.85 -10.60 12.09
C TYR A 150 7.80 -11.57 10.90
N GLN A 151 8.85 -11.59 10.04
CA GLN A 151 8.94 -12.44 8.85
C GLN A 151 7.69 -12.33 7.95
N LEU A 152 7.16 -11.11 7.81
CA LEU A 152 5.99 -10.84 6.99
C LEU A 152 6.36 -10.85 5.51
N HIS A 153 5.36 -11.11 4.68
CA HIS A 153 5.49 -10.96 3.23
C HIS A 153 5.98 -9.55 2.88
N ASP A 154 7.15 -9.49 2.27
CA ASP A 154 7.80 -8.23 1.90
C ASP A 154 7.52 -7.90 0.44
N ALA A 155 6.67 -6.90 0.19
CA ALA A 155 6.38 -6.40 -1.15
C ALA A 155 7.61 -5.76 -1.84
N ASP A 156 8.69 -5.46 -1.11
CA ASP A 156 9.94 -4.94 -1.65
C ASP A 156 10.91 -6.07 -2.11
N ASP A 157 10.62 -7.35 -1.76
CA ASP A 157 11.37 -8.50 -2.30
C ASP A 157 11.20 -8.54 -3.82
N PRO A 158 12.29 -8.62 -4.61
CA PRO A 158 12.23 -8.66 -6.08
C PRO A 158 11.28 -9.72 -6.66
N LEU A 159 11.08 -10.84 -5.94
CA LEU A 159 10.16 -11.91 -6.36
C LEU A 159 8.68 -11.51 -6.23
N TYR A 160 8.33 -10.67 -5.24
CA TYR A 160 6.95 -10.29 -4.92
C TYR A 160 6.62 -8.84 -5.28
N ARG A 161 7.57 -8.13 -5.88
CA ARG A 161 7.42 -6.73 -6.26
C ARG A 161 6.39 -6.61 -7.38
N GLN A 162 5.12 -6.52 -7.01
CA GLN A 162 4.03 -6.32 -7.96
C GLN A 162 4.05 -4.89 -8.51
N ALA A 163 3.69 -4.74 -9.77
CA ALA A 163 3.41 -3.46 -10.38
C ALA A 163 2.14 -2.86 -9.73
N VAL A 164 2.31 -1.85 -8.90
CA VAL A 164 1.21 -1.23 -8.12
C VAL A 164 0.45 -0.17 -8.92
N THR A 165 0.75 -0.02 -10.20
CA THR A 165 0.16 1.02 -11.04
C THR A 165 -1.13 0.53 -11.67
N THR A 166 -2.26 1.12 -11.29
CA THR A 166 -3.54 0.92 -11.99
C THR A 166 -3.81 2.06 -12.96
N ALA A 167 -4.68 1.85 -13.95
CA ALA A 167 -5.06 2.87 -14.93
C ALA A 167 -5.54 4.19 -14.28
N LYS A 168 -6.14 4.12 -13.09
CA LYS A 168 -6.62 5.29 -12.33
C LYS A 168 -5.51 6.15 -11.72
N ASN A 169 -4.31 5.59 -11.55
CA ASN A 169 -3.17 6.24 -10.91
C ASN A 169 -2.08 6.66 -11.89
N LEU A 170 -2.31 6.49 -13.19
CA LEU A 170 -1.37 6.90 -14.22
C LEU A 170 -1.25 8.43 -14.30
N PRO A 171 -0.07 8.95 -14.67
CA PRO A 171 0.15 10.37 -14.96
C PRO A 171 -0.78 10.90 -16.05
N LYS A 172 -0.88 12.23 -16.17
CA LYS A 172 -1.80 12.87 -17.11
C LYS A 172 -1.22 12.97 -18.53
N THR A 173 0.09 13.02 -18.68
CA THR A 173 0.70 13.18 -20.01
C THR A 173 1.04 11.82 -20.63
N VAL A 174 0.93 11.73 -21.97
CA VAL A 174 1.21 10.49 -22.72
C VAL A 174 2.66 10.03 -22.52
N ASN A 175 3.63 10.93 -22.41
CA ASN A 175 5.03 10.57 -22.20
C ASN A 175 5.27 9.98 -20.79
N GLU A 176 4.73 10.62 -19.77
CA GLU A 176 4.82 10.10 -18.40
C GLU A 176 4.09 8.76 -18.24
N ILE A 177 2.94 8.56 -18.93
CA ILE A 177 2.26 7.27 -18.97
C ILE A 177 3.17 6.19 -19.55
N LYS A 178 3.83 6.48 -20.68
CA LYS A 178 4.76 5.53 -21.30
C LYS A 178 5.92 5.19 -20.40
N GLU A 179 6.59 6.19 -19.83
CA GLU A 179 7.71 5.98 -18.90
C GLU A 179 7.29 5.13 -17.69
N THR A 180 6.14 5.44 -17.11
CA THR A 180 5.60 4.68 -15.97
C THR A 180 5.33 3.24 -16.36
N LEU A 181 4.65 3.01 -17.49
CA LEU A 181 4.35 1.67 -17.97
C LEU A 181 5.61 0.89 -18.37
N ASP A 182 6.61 1.53 -18.99
CA ASP A 182 7.87 0.90 -19.35
C ASP A 182 8.65 0.44 -18.12
N ILE A 183 8.70 1.27 -17.07
CA ILE A 183 9.34 0.93 -15.80
C ILE A 183 8.61 -0.24 -15.13
N GLU A 184 7.29 -0.18 -15.02
CA GLU A 184 6.49 -1.19 -14.36
C GLU A 184 6.45 -2.52 -15.15
N ALA A 185 6.36 -2.45 -16.48
CA ALA A 185 6.43 -3.63 -17.35
C ALA A 185 7.81 -4.30 -17.26
N THR A 186 8.89 -3.52 -17.20
CA THR A 186 10.25 -4.06 -17.02
C THR A 186 10.36 -4.82 -15.69
N ARG A 187 9.85 -4.25 -14.60
CA ARG A 187 9.80 -4.90 -13.30
C ARG A 187 8.96 -6.18 -13.31
N ALA A 188 7.80 -6.17 -14.00
CA ALA A 188 6.95 -7.32 -14.14
C ALA A 188 7.60 -8.45 -14.97
N VAL A 189 8.45 -8.11 -15.95
CA VAL A 189 9.31 -9.06 -16.65
C VAL A 189 10.38 -9.62 -15.73
N GLU A 190 11.08 -8.77 -14.99
CA GLU A 190 12.12 -9.17 -14.03
C GLU A 190 11.58 -10.10 -12.93
N SER A 191 10.36 -9.90 -12.47
CA SER A 191 9.69 -10.76 -11.49
C SER A 191 9.09 -12.03 -12.08
N GLY A 192 9.14 -12.21 -13.43
CA GLY A 192 8.56 -13.37 -14.10
C GLY A 192 7.05 -13.33 -14.27
N LEU A 193 6.39 -12.23 -13.89
CA LEU A 193 4.96 -12.02 -14.10
C LEU A 193 4.62 -11.87 -15.59
N ILE A 194 5.51 -11.24 -16.36
CA ILE A 194 5.43 -11.13 -17.81
C ILE A 194 6.52 -12.02 -18.44
N THR A 195 6.12 -13.12 -19.03
CA THR A 195 7.01 -14.09 -19.65
C THR A 195 6.96 -14.07 -21.18
N ASP A 196 5.89 -13.52 -21.74
CA ASP A 196 5.63 -13.43 -23.15
C ASP A 196 4.60 -12.33 -23.50
N ARG A 197 4.26 -12.24 -24.80
CA ARG A 197 3.28 -11.30 -25.30
C ARG A 197 1.88 -11.49 -24.70
N GLN A 198 1.47 -12.71 -24.41
CA GLN A 198 0.13 -12.99 -23.86
C GLN A 198 0.04 -12.56 -22.41
N SER A 199 1.05 -12.89 -21.61
CA SER A 199 1.12 -12.42 -20.22
C SER A 199 1.28 -10.89 -20.13
N MET A 200 1.99 -10.23 -21.07
CA MET A 200 2.01 -8.80 -21.19
C MET A 200 0.60 -8.20 -21.40
N LYS A 201 -0.18 -8.78 -22.31
CA LYS A 201 -1.55 -8.32 -22.57
C LYS A 201 -2.46 -8.53 -21.36
N LYS A 202 -2.33 -9.68 -20.70
CA LYS A 202 -3.06 -9.96 -19.47
C LYS A 202 -2.71 -8.93 -18.39
N TRP A 203 -1.43 -8.68 -18.17
CA TRP A 203 -0.94 -7.69 -17.22
C TRP A 203 -1.50 -6.29 -17.50
N LEU A 204 -1.51 -5.82 -18.76
CA LEU A 204 -2.14 -4.55 -19.13
C LEU A 204 -3.65 -4.54 -18.82
N LEU A 205 -4.35 -5.64 -19.09
CA LEU A 205 -5.77 -5.78 -18.78
C LEU A 205 -6.05 -5.74 -17.28
N ASP A 206 -5.23 -6.41 -16.48
CA ASP A 206 -5.32 -6.45 -15.00
C ASP A 206 -5.09 -5.05 -14.40
N LEU A 207 -4.28 -4.21 -15.06
CA LEU A 207 -4.15 -2.78 -14.74
C LEU A 207 -5.36 -1.92 -15.16
N GLY A 208 -6.34 -2.50 -15.84
CA GLY A 208 -7.49 -1.80 -16.41
C GLY A 208 -7.20 -1.05 -17.71
N LEU A 209 -6.15 -1.44 -18.44
CA LEU A 209 -5.74 -0.85 -19.72
C LEU A 209 -6.17 -1.74 -20.88
N GLU A 210 -7.01 -1.19 -21.76
CA GLU A 210 -7.50 -1.88 -22.95
C GLU A 210 -6.49 -1.82 -24.10
N VAL A 211 -6.08 -3.00 -24.63
CA VAL A 211 -5.22 -3.08 -25.82
C VAL A 211 -6.10 -2.91 -27.07
N THR A 212 -5.91 -1.80 -27.78
CA THR A 212 -6.70 -1.43 -28.96
C THR A 212 -6.08 -1.87 -30.29
N ARG A 213 -4.77 -2.08 -30.32
CA ARG A 213 -4.05 -2.50 -31.54
C ARG A 213 -2.78 -3.26 -31.20
N GLU A 214 -2.53 -4.29 -31.99
CA GLU A 214 -1.30 -5.10 -31.93
C GLU A 214 -0.55 -5.04 -33.28
N THR A 215 0.77 -4.94 -33.20
CA THR A 215 1.67 -5.08 -34.36
C THR A 215 2.82 -6.01 -33.96
N LYS A 216 3.65 -6.45 -34.92
CA LYS A 216 4.84 -7.25 -34.59
C LYS A 216 5.78 -6.57 -33.58
N LYS A 217 5.87 -5.23 -33.58
CA LYS A 217 6.85 -4.45 -32.81
C LYS A 217 6.22 -3.59 -31.69
N SER A 218 4.91 -3.65 -31.47
CA SER A 218 4.28 -2.76 -30.50
C SER A 218 2.91 -3.23 -30.07
N LEU A 219 2.49 -2.75 -28.90
CA LEU A 219 1.11 -2.73 -28.40
C LEU A 219 0.61 -1.29 -28.36
N SER A 220 -0.68 -1.09 -28.61
CA SER A 220 -1.31 0.21 -28.38
C SER A 220 -2.45 0.02 -27.39
N ILE A 221 -2.51 0.91 -26.39
CA ILE A 221 -3.56 0.92 -25.37
C ILE A 221 -4.47 2.13 -25.60
N LYS A 222 -5.72 2.01 -25.14
CA LYS A 222 -6.63 3.16 -25.04
C LYS A 222 -6.03 4.18 -24.07
N ASN A 223 -6.11 5.48 -24.40
CA ASN A 223 -5.61 6.50 -23.47
C ASN A 223 -6.51 6.53 -22.21
N PRO A 224 -6.00 6.26 -21.00
CA PRO A 224 -6.80 6.20 -19.79
C PRO A 224 -7.31 7.56 -19.30
N ASN A 225 -6.71 8.66 -19.78
CA ASN A 225 -7.00 10.02 -19.31
C ASN A 225 -7.89 10.83 -20.26
N ASP A 226 -8.44 10.21 -21.31
CA ASP A 226 -9.11 10.99 -22.33
C ASP A 226 -10.43 10.37 -22.80
N ASP A 227 -11.32 11.21 -23.33
CA ASP A 227 -12.59 10.83 -23.92
C ASP A 227 -12.41 10.02 -25.22
N GLU A 228 -13.49 9.43 -25.73
CA GLU A 228 -13.52 8.46 -26.84
C GLU A 228 -12.77 8.86 -28.13
N LYS A 229 -12.28 10.10 -28.24
CA LYS A 229 -11.61 10.64 -29.45
C LYS A 229 -10.07 10.70 -29.35
N ALA A 230 -9.47 10.36 -28.20
CA ALA A 230 -8.04 10.42 -28.03
C ALA A 230 -7.29 9.36 -28.84
N ARG A 231 -6.11 9.70 -29.32
CA ARG A 231 -5.24 8.74 -30.00
C ARG A 231 -4.72 7.68 -29.03
N PRO A 232 -4.77 6.38 -29.41
CA PRO A 232 -4.19 5.32 -28.60
C PRO A 232 -2.71 5.57 -28.30
N ILE A 233 -2.28 5.21 -27.10
CA ILE A 233 -0.89 5.29 -26.67
C ILE A 233 -0.14 4.08 -27.19
N ARG A 234 0.90 4.28 -27.96
CA ARG A 234 1.72 3.21 -28.53
C ARG A 234 2.90 2.89 -27.61
N LEU A 235 2.97 1.64 -27.14
CA LEU A 235 4.06 1.06 -26.36
C LEU A 235 5.01 0.32 -27.30
N THR A 236 6.30 0.62 -27.24
CA THR A 236 7.35 0.09 -28.10
C THR A 236 8.57 -0.31 -27.30
N GLY A 237 9.29 -1.31 -27.73
CA GLY A 237 10.46 -1.86 -27.07
C GLY A 237 10.42 -3.38 -27.09
N ALA A 238 11.55 -4.04 -26.84
CA ALA A 238 11.70 -5.49 -26.96
C ALA A 238 10.64 -6.27 -26.16
N ILE A 239 10.26 -5.80 -24.98
CA ILE A 239 9.24 -6.44 -24.12
C ILE A 239 7.80 -6.38 -24.68
N TYR A 240 7.55 -5.48 -25.65
CA TYR A 240 6.25 -5.34 -26.31
C TYR A 240 6.21 -6.00 -27.70
N GLU A 241 7.26 -6.67 -28.12
CA GLU A 241 7.32 -7.32 -29.44
C GLU A 241 6.58 -8.67 -29.43
N GLN A 242 6.08 -9.11 -30.59
CA GLN A 242 5.27 -10.30 -30.73
C GLN A 242 6.00 -11.58 -30.33
N ASP A 243 7.30 -11.64 -30.58
CA ASP A 243 8.20 -12.76 -30.33
C ASP A 243 8.95 -12.65 -28.99
N PHE A 244 8.61 -11.62 -28.18
CA PHE A 244 9.15 -11.52 -26.84
C PHE A 244 8.88 -12.80 -26.03
N ARG A 245 9.93 -13.33 -25.43
CA ARG A 245 9.91 -14.43 -24.48
C ARG A 245 10.91 -14.17 -23.38
N LEU A 246 10.49 -14.36 -22.16
CA LEU A 246 11.39 -14.34 -21.01
C LEU A 246 12.24 -15.61 -21.07
N THR A 247 13.56 -15.46 -21.11
CA THR A 247 14.48 -16.61 -21.15
C THR A 247 14.69 -17.19 -19.75
N GLU A 248 15.04 -18.46 -19.66
CA GLU A 248 15.39 -19.12 -18.38
C GLU A 248 16.50 -18.35 -17.64
N THR A 249 17.45 -17.77 -18.36
CA THR A 249 18.51 -16.92 -17.78
C THR A 249 17.96 -15.72 -17.04
N SER A 250 16.93 -15.06 -17.58
CA SER A 250 16.31 -13.89 -16.92
C SER A 250 15.52 -14.30 -15.66
N GLN A 251 14.85 -15.43 -15.69
CA GLN A 251 14.18 -16.00 -14.50
C GLN A 251 15.20 -16.38 -13.42
N GLN A 252 16.31 -17.02 -13.81
CA GLN A 252 17.40 -17.36 -12.87
C GLN A 252 18.01 -16.11 -12.24
N LEU A 253 18.17 -15.02 -12.98
CA LEU A 253 18.66 -13.76 -12.45
C LEU A 253 17.69 -13.16 -11.42
N THR A 254 16.38 -13.23 -11.65
CA THR A 254 15.37 -12.76 -10.70
C THR A 254 15.36 -13.59 -9.42
N ILE A 255 15.43 -14.93 -9.54
CA ILE A 255 15.54 -15.82 -8.39
C ILE A 255 16.81 -15.53 -7.61
N ALA A 256 17.96 -15.39 -8.28
CA ALA A 256 19.23 -15.05 -7.65
C ALA A 256 19.21 -13.68 -6.97
N ALA A 257 18.50 -12.68 -7.54
CA ALA A 257 18.31 -11.38 -6.94
C ALA A 257 17.45 -11.46 -5.66
N SER A 258 16.37 -12.24 -5.67
CA SER A 258 15.55 -12.49 -4.49
C SER A 258 16.32 -13.23 -3.39
N GLU A 259 17.08 -14.27 -3.75
CA GLU A 259 17.93 -14.99 -2.79
C GLU A 259 19.01 -14.08 -2.18
N ARG A 260 19.60 -13.21 -2.98
CA ARG A 260 20.54 -12.19 -2.49
C ARG A 260 19.85 -11.20 -1.58
N TYR A 261 18.68 -10.72 -1.96
CA TYR A 261 17.86 -9.82 -1.15
C TYR A 261 17.59 -10.43 0.22
N ARG A 262 17.19 -11.68 0.28
CA ARG A 262 16.92 -12.39 1.55
C ARG A 262 18.16 -12.66 2.36
N ARG A 263 19.28 -13.03 1.74
CA ARG A 263 20.56 -13.22 2.44
C ARG A 263 21.10 -11.94 3.08
N GLU A 264 20.90 -10.80 2.45
CA GLU A 264 21.32 -9.49 2.95
C GLU A 264 20.28 -8.86 3.89
N ALA A 265 19.17 -9.55 4.19
CA ALA A 265 18.05 -9.01 4.96
C ALA A 265 18.49 -8.55 6.38
N GLU A 266 19.32 -9.33 7.07
CA GLU A 266 19.81 -8.98 8.40
C GLU A 266 20.65 -7.69 8.39
N GLN A 267 21.56 -7.55 7.43
CA GLN A 267 22.38 -6.34 7.30
C GLN A 267 21.53 -5.11 6.98
N ARG A 268 20.50 -5.27 6.11
CA ARG A 268 19.58 -4.18 5.82
C ARG A 268 18.77 -3.79 7.05
N ASN A 269 18.24 -4.76 7.79
CA ASN A 269 17.49 -4.48 9.02
C ASN A 269 18.34 -3.73 10.05
N GLN A 270 19.58 -4.15 10.28
CA GLN A 270 20.51 -3.44 11.18
C GLN A 270 20.75 -1.98 10.71
N SER A 271 20.95 -1.77 9.41
CA SER A 271 21.11 -0.44 8.84
C SER A 271 19.84 0.41 8.97
N ASP A 272 18.67 -0.19 8.76
CA ASP A 272 17.37 0.48 8.85
C ASP A 272 17.05 0.85 10.32
N ILE A 273 17.36 -0.01 11.29
CA ILE A 273 17.25 0.29 12.73
C ILE A 273 18.13 1.48 13.11
N GLN A 274 19.38 1.52 12.64
CA GLN A 274 20.29 2.66 12.92
C GLN A 274 19.76 3.98 12.32
N ARG A 275 19.08 3.93 11.17
CA ARG A 275 18.49 5.12 10.55
C ARG A 275 17.16 5.53 11.19
N TYR A 276 16.51 4.60 11.86
CA TYR A 276 15.25 4.83 12.55
C TYR A 276 15.46 5.43 13.95
N ALA A 277 16.54 5.05 14.65
CA ALA A 277 16.94 5.56 15.97
C ALA A 277 17.41 7.04 15.87
#